data_20c8502377b47162d43c945753d121cf
#
_entry.id   20c8502377b47162d43c945753d121cf
#
_cell.length_a   1.000
_cell.length_b   1.000
_cell.length_c   1.000
_cell.angle_alpha   90.00
_cell.angle_beta   90.00
_cell.angle_gamma   90.00
#
_symmetry.space_group_name_H-M   'P 1'
#
loop_
_entity.id
_entity.type
_entity.pdbx_description
1 polymer ?
#
loop_
_entity_poly.entity_id
_entity_poly.type
_entity_poly.pdbx_seq_one_letter_code
_entity_poly.pdbx_strand_id
1 'polypeptide(L)'
;MRSGPGRVPLAAVVTVVALGVMPSLAAAQGTGCAFTRSAASSSPEPNVRSALRCLVNVERARHGLRALRSSSLLNTAADRHSADMVARAYFAHVSPEGASVTDRVRQTGYLGGAHDWALGEDIGWGTGSASTPASIFRAFMHSPPHRRVILDREFRQIGVGVAQGVPVAGQGAGATFVLDFGQVD
;
A
#
# COMPACT_ATOMS: atom_id res chain seq x y z
N MET A 1 -4.86 90.65 -16.78
CA MET A 1 -4.34 89.36 -16.28
C MET A 1 -5.48 88.32 -16.39
N ARG A 2 -5.40 87.43 -17.34
CA ARG A 2 -6.41 86.39 -17.60
C ARG A 2 -5.78 85.05 -17.39
N SER A 3 -6.22 84.31 -16.38
CA SER A 3 -5.84 82.94 -16.10
C SER A 3 -6.70 81.99 -16.92
N GLY A 4 -6.10 81.19 -17.79
CA GLY A 4 -6.78 80.16 -18.56
C GLY A 4 -6.94 78.86 -17.80
N PRO A 5 -8.01 78.05 -18.07
CA PRO A 5 -8.24 76.82 -17.35
C PRO A 5 -7.32 75.69 -17.85
N GLY A 6 -6.69 75.03 -16.90
CA GLY A 6 -5.86 73.83 -17.16
C GLY A 6 -6.69 72.64 -17.60
N ARG A 7 -6.25 71.98 -18.62
CA ARG A 7 -6.81 70.69 -19.09
C ARG A 7 -6.24 69.55 -18.25
N VAL A 8 -7.14 68.77 -17.64
CA VAL A 8 -6.84 67.56 -16.94
C VAL A 8 -6.85 66.40 -17.97
N PRO A 9 -5.78 65.60 -18.11
CA PRO A 9 -5.84 64.44 -18.97
C PRO A 9 -6.69 63.30 -18.42
N LEU A 10 -7.60 62.78 -19.23
CA LEU A 10 -8.33 61.53 -18.91
C LEU A 10 -7.35 60.36 -18.84
N ALA A 11 -7.23 59.77 -17.68
CA ALA A 11 -6.51 58.52 -17.51
C ALA A 11 -7.41 57.37 -18.02
N ALA A 12 -6.95 56.69 -19.05
CA ALA A 12 -7.61 55.46 -19.53
C ALA A 12 -7.38 54.33 -18.52
N VAL A 13 -8.45 53.85 -17.91
CA VAL A 13 -8.44 52.68 -17.04
C VAL A 13 -8.40 51.45 -17.96
N VAL A 14 -7.24 50.80 -18.05
CA VAL A 14 -7.09 49.49 -18.69
C VAL A 14 -7.51 48.44 -17.68
N THR A 15 -8.71 47.87 -17.90
CA THR A 15 -9.18 46.72 -17.10
C THR A 15 -8.47 45.46 -17.64
N VAL A 16 -7.48 45.00 -16.92
CA VAL A 16 -6.85 43.69 -17.17
C VAL A 16 -7.77 42.60 -16.63
N VAL A 17 -8.51 41.94 -17.53
CA VAL A 17 -9.22 40.71 -17.15
C VAL A 17 -8.18 39.60 -17.03
N ALA A 18 -7.81 39.27 -15.79
CA ALA A 18 -7.03 38.09 -15.52
C ALA A 18 -7.91 36.86 -15.74
N LEU A 19 -7.72 36.17 -16.86
CA LEU A 19 -8.24 34.81 -17.03
C LEU A 19 -7.53 33.91 -16.01
N GLY A 20 -8.19 33.67 -14.88
CA GLY A 20 -7.77 32.66 -13.92
C GLY A 20 -7.80 31.30 -14.60
N VAL A 21 -6.63 30.74 -14.86
CA VAL A 21 -6.48 29.32 -15.21
C VAL A 21 -6.90 28.55 -13.96
N MET A 22 -8.16 28.08 -13.93
CA MET A 22 -8.58 27.11 -12.95
C MET A 22 -7.70 25.88 -13.11
N PRO A 23 -7.04 25.39 -12.02
CA PRO A 23 -6.39 24.09 -12.11
C PRO A 23 -7.49 23.07 -12.43
N SER A 24 -7.39 22.47 -13.61
CA SER A 24 -8.21 21.32 -13.99
C SER A 24 -8.12 20.30 -12.85
N LEU A 25 -9.27 19.94 -12.23
CA LEU A 25 -9.34 18.77 -11.40
C LEU A 25 -8.88 17.59 -12.27
N ALA A 26 -7.62 17.22 -12.12
CA ALA A 26 -7.12 15.99 -12.71
C ALA A 26 -8.04 14.88 -12.21
N ALA A 27 -8.87 14.37 -13.12
CA ALA A 27 -9.69 13.20 -12.91
C ALA A 27 -8.82 12.17 -12.21
N ALA A 28 -9.35 11.53 -11.17
CA ALA A 28 -8.68 10.48 -10.42
C ALA A 28 -8.12 9.45 -11.40
N GLN A 29 -6.89 9.67 -11.83
CA GLN A 29 -6.16 8.73 -12.65
C GLN A 29 -6.04 7.48 -11.79
N GLY A 30 -6.56 6.37 -12.30
CA GLY A 30 -6.41 5.07 -11.65
C GLY A 30 -4.96 4.96 -11.20
N THR A 31 -4.71 4.29 -10.09
CA THR A 31 -3.41 4.23 -9.39
C THR A 31 -2.20 3.89 -10.25
N GLY A 32 -2.38 3.63 -11.55
CA GLY A 32 -1.34 3.14 -12.46
C GLY A 32 -0.83 1.74 -12.14
N CYS A 33 -1.39 1.08 -11.10
CA CYS A 33 -1.02 -0.26 -10.69
C CYS A 33 -1.73 -1.31 -11.54
N ALA A 34 -0.97 -2.14 -12.23
CA ALA A 34 -1.50 -3.28 -12.99
C ALA A 34 -2.06 -4.38 -12.06
N PHE A 35 -2.92 -5.24 -12.59
CA PHE A 35 -3.45 -6.47 -11.95
C PHE A 35 -4.22 -6.27 -10.63
N THR A 36 -4.63 -5.05 -10.31
CA THR A 36 -5.26 -4.77 -9.01
C THR A 36 -6.69 -5.31 -8.88
N ARG A 37 -7.37 -5.57 -10.00
CA ARG A 37 -8.77 -6.01 -10.05
C ARG A 37 -8.97 -7.49 -10.37
N SER A 38 -7.92 -8.22 -10.69
CA SER A 38 -7.98 -9.66 -10.92
C SER A 38 -7.98 -10.40 -9.59
N ALA A 39 -8.86 -11.40 -9.43
CA ALA A 39 -8.88 -12.22 -8.23
C ALA A 39 -7.52 -12.92 -8.07
N ALA A 40 -6.98 -12.96 -6.86
CA ALA A 40 -5.70 -13.61 -6.60
C ALA A 40 -5.75 -15.10 -6.90
N SER A 41 -6.91 -15.75 -6.70
CA SER A 41 -7.13 -17.16 -7.02
C SER A 41 -7.00 -17.51 -8.52
N SER A 42 -7.07 -16.52 -9.41
CA SER A 42 -6.95 -16.70 -10.86
C SER A 42 -5.77 -15.96 -11.48
N SER A 43 -4.92 -15.33 -10.68
CA SER A 43 -3.81 -14.51 -11.15
C SER A 43 -2.46 -15.14 -10.76
N PRO A 44 -1.45 -15.06 -11.64
CA PRO A 44 -0.09 -15.42 -11.25
C PRO A 44 0.36 -14.64 -10.01
N GLU A 45 0.94 -15.33 -9.06
CA GLU A 45 1.39 -14.76 -7.78
C GLU A 45 2.29 -13.51 -7.94
N PRO A 46 3.27 -13.46 -8.87
CA PRO A 46 4.09 -12.28 -9.07
C PRO A 46 3.29 -11.02 -9.43
N ASN A 47 2.17 -11.18 -10.15
CA ASN A 47 1.29 -10.08 -10.51
C ASN A 47 0.53 -9.54 -9.29
N VAL A 48 0.01 -10.45 -8.45
CA VAL A 48 -0.69 -10.10 -7.20
C VAL A 48 0.25 -9.38 -6.25
N ARG A 49 1.45 -9.91 -6.08
CA ARG A 49 2.52 -9.33 -5.26
C ARG A 49 2.91 -7.92 -5.74
N SER A 50 3.12 -7.78 -7.05
CA SER A 50 3.44 -6.49 -7.67
C SER A 50 2.31 -5.47 -7.51
N ALA A 51 1.06 -5.89 -7.67
CA ALA A 51 -0.12 -5.05 -7.50
C ALA A 51 -0.25 -4.52 -6.07
N LEU A 52 -0.11 -5.37 -5.06
CA LEU A 52 -0.20 -4.97 -3.64
C LEU A 52 0.93 -4.01 -3.27
N ARG A 53 2.18 -4.31 -3.63
CA ARG A 53 3.30 -3.41 -3.38
C ARG A 53 3.11 -2.05 -4.07
N CYS A 54 2.57 -2.04 -5.30
CA CYS A 54 2.25 -0.81 -6.02
C CYS A 54 1.20 0.02 -5.27
N LEU A 55 0.09 -0.59 -4.84
CA LEU A 55 -0.98 0.08 -4.10
C LEU A 55 -0.46 0.68 -2.79
N VAL A 56 0.32 -0.08 -2.03
CA VAL A 56 0.99 0.39 -0.81
C VAL A 56 1.85 1.61 -1.11
N ASN A 57 2.69 1.56 -2.14
CA ASN A 57 3.59 2.66 -2.47
C ASN A 57 2.89 3.90 -3.01
N VAL A 58 1.80 3.74 -3.76
CA VAL A 58 0.94 4.87 -4.18
C VAL A 58 0.35 5.58 -2.96
N GLU A 59 -0.16 4.82 -1.99
CA GLU A 59 -0.73 5.41 -0.79
C GLU A 59 0.34 6.07 0.09
N ARG A 60 1.49 5.42 0.25
CA ARG A 60 2.63 6.01 0.97
C ARG A 60 3.08 7.33 0.33
N ALA A 61 3.15 7.40 -0.99
CA ALA A 61 3.48 8.64 -1.71
C ALA A 61 2.46 9.76 -1.45
N ARG A 62 1.16 9.46 -1.37
CA ARG A 62 0.10 10.41 -0.99
C ARG A 62 0.31 11.00 0.41
N HIS A 63 0.98 10.24 1.28
CA HIS A 63 1.34 10.66 2.64
C HIS A 63 2.77 11.21 2.77
N GLY A 64 3.46 11.48 1.64
CA GLY A 64 4.84 12.00 1.64
C GLY A 64 5.88 11.01 2.17
N LEU A 65 5.56 9.71 2.18
CA LEU A 65 6.43 8.66 2.67
C LEU A 65 7.24 8.03 1.52
N ARG A 66 8.43 7.54 1.86
CA ARG A 66 9.27 6.81 0.90
C ARG A 66 8.58 5.52 0.44
N ALA A 67 8.76 5.19 -0.84
CA ALA A 67 8.35 3.90 -1.36
C ALA A 67 9.15 2.77 -0.71
N LEU A 68 8.47 1.65 -0.44
CA LEU A 68 9.08 0.42 0.06
C LEU A 68 9.68 -0.38 -1.09
N ARG A 69 10.91 -0.85 -0.90
CA ARG A 69 11.57 -1.78 -1.82
C ARG A 69 11.11 -3.20 -1.53
N SER A 70 11.01 -4.05 -2.56
CA SER A 70 10.74 -5.47 -2.35
C SER A 70 11.95 -6.14 -1.71
N SER A 71 11.68 -7.03 -0.75
CA SER A 71 12.68 -7.93 -0.16
C SER A 71 12.28 -9.38 -0.42
N SER A 72 13.17 -10.16 -1.02
CA SER A 72 12.94 -11.59 -1.24
C SER A 72 12.86 -12.37 0.07
N LEU A 73 13.61 -11.95 1.08
CA LEU A 73 13.60 -12.60 2.40
C LEU A 73 12.28 -12.36 3.13
N LEU A 74 11.74 -11.12 3.09
CA LEU A 74 10.41 -10.84 3.61
C LEU A 74 9.31 -11.53 2.78
N ASN A 75 9.44 -11.60 1.44
CA ASN A 75 8.51 -12.39 0.63
C ASN A 75 8.47 -13.85 1.11
N THR A 76 9.64 -14.45 1.34
CA THR A 76 9.73 -15.85 1.81
C THR A 76 9.03 -16.05 3.17
N ALA A 77 9.20 -15.12 4.11
CA ALA A 77 8.51 -15.18 5.40
C ALA A 77 7.00 -15.09 5.23
N ALA A 78 6.53 -14.11 4.46
CA ALA A 78 5.12 -13.87 4.17
C ALA A 78 4.47 -15.05 3.43
N ASP A 79 5.16 -15.65 2.45
CA ASP A 79 4.67 -16.82 1.72
C ASP A 79 4.46 -18.03 2.64
N ARG A 80 5.48 -18.31 3.44
CA ARG A 80 5.39 -19.43 4.40
C ARG A 80 4.23 -19.24 5.36
N HIS A 81 4.03 -18.03 5.86
CA HIS A 81 2.95 -17.75 6.81
C HIS A 81 1.57 -17.80 6.15
N SER A 82 1.39 -17.22 4.97
CA SER A 82 0.12 -17.30 4.23
C SER A 82 -0.25 -18.75 3.90
N ALA A 83 0.72 -19.55 3.45
CA ALA A 83 0.52 -20.97 3.15
C ALA A 83 0.20 -21.79 4.41
N ASP A 84 0.87 -21.50 5.53
CA ASP A 84 0.65 -22.16 6.81
C ASP A 84 -0.76 -21.89 7.36
N MET A 85 -1.21 -20.62 7.31
CA MET A 85 -2.57 -20.25 7.71
C MET A 85 -3.64 -21.03 6.93
N VAL A 86 -3.47 -21.18 5.62
CA VAL A 86 -4.40 -21.93 4.77
C VAL A 86 -4.34 -23.42 5.08
N ALA A 87 -3.12 -23.99 5.13
CA ALA A 87 -2.93 -25.43 5.31
C ALA A 87 -3.45 -25.95 6.65
N ARG A 88 -3.37 -25.14 7.70
CA ARG A 88 -3.77 -25.51 9.05
C ARG A 88 -5.06 -24.84 9.53
N ALA A 89 -5.75 -24.12 8.64
CA ALA A 89 -7.04 -23.49 8.90
C ALA A 89 -7.03 -22.59 10.17
N TYR A 90 -6.06 -21.69 10.29
CA TYR A 90 -6.02 -20.65 11.33
C TYR A 90 -5.75 -19.27 10.71
N PHE A 91 -6.15 -18.20 11.41
CA PHE A 91 -5.91 -16.82 10.99
C PHE A 91 -5.41 -16.00 12.17
N ALA A 92 -4.10 -15.84 12.28
CA ALA A 92 -3.45 -15.11 13.37
C ALA A 92 -2.02 -14.68 12.98
N HIS A 93 -1.51 -13.63 13.64
CA HIS A 93 -0.12 -13.16 13.50
C HIS A 93 0.89 -14.15 14.12
N VAL A 94 0.47 -14.94 15.08
CA VAL A 94 1.30 -15.94 15.76
C VAL A 94 0.81 -17.33 15.35
N SER A 95 1.72 -18.18 14.89
CA SER A 95 1.37 -19.56 14.51
C SER A 95 0.94 -20.39 15.73
N PRO A 96 0.24 -21.53 15.54
CA PRO A 96 -0.14 -22.40 16.62
C PRO A 96 1.02 -22.87 17.51
N GLU A 97 2.24 -22.93 16.97
CA GLU A 97 3.48 -23.25 17.73
C GLU A 97 4.08 -22.06 18.45
N GLY A 98 3.48 -20.88 18.35
CA GLY A 98 3.95 -19.67 18.99
C GLY A 98 4.97 -18.85 18.18
N ALA A 99 5.23 -19.18 16.90
CA ALA A 99 6.14 -18.41 16.06
C ALA A 99 5.52 -17.05 15.67
N SER A 100 6.18 -15.97 16.07
CA SER A 100 5.83 -14.60 15.73
C SER A 100 6.36 -14.20 14.33
N VAL A 101 5.97 -13.02 13.82
CA VAL A 101 6.57 -12.43 12.63
C VAL A 101 8.09 -12.32 12.75
N THR A 102 8.60 -11.93 13.93
CA THR A 102 10.05 -11.84 14.17
C THR A 102 10.74 -13.19 14.00
N ASP A 103 10.15 -14.27 14.49
CA ASP A 103 10.71 -15.62 14.38
C ASP A 103 10.73 -16.09 12.93
N ARG A 104 9.64 -15.89 12.20
CA ARG A 104 9.55 -16.23 10.78
C ARG A 104 10.55 -15.44 9.92
N VAL A 105 10.65 -14.13 10.16
CA VAL A 105 11.58 -13.25 9.42
C VAL A 105 13.04 -13.59 9.76
N ARG A 106 13.34 -13.89 11.02
CA ARG A 106 14.69 -14.33 11.44
C ARG A 106 15.13 -15.63 10.73
N GLN A 107 14.21 -16.57 10.55
CA GLN A 107 14.49 -17.83 9.83
C GLN A 107 14.85 -17.63 8.35
N THR A 108 14.50 -16.50 7.73
CA THR A 108 14.90 -16.18 6.36
C THR A 108 16.31 -15.57 6.26
N GLY A 109 16.89 -15.17 7.38
CA GLY A 109 18.16 -14.44 7.42
C GLY A 109 18.01 -12.91 7.26
N TYR A 110 16.81 -12.39 7.17
CA TYR A 110 16.58 -10.94 6.99
C TYR A 110 17.19 -10.08 8.11
N LEU A 111 17.17 -10.58 9.34
CA LEU A 111 17.74 -9.91 10.51
C LEU A 111 19.21 -10.29 10.76
N GLY A 112 19.84 -11.03 9.83
CA GLY A 112 21.22 -11.51 10.03
C GLY A 112 22.22 -10.35 10.04
N GLY A 113 22.91 -10.17 11.17
CA GLY A 113 23.93 -9.12 11.35
C GLY A 113 23.37 -7.73 11.67
N ALA A 114 22.06 -7.52 11.71
CA ALA A 114 21.47 -6.24 12.07
C ALA A 114 21.56 -6.00 13.58
N HIS A 115 21.97 -4.78 13.96
CA HIS A 115 22.00 -4.33 15.35
C HIS A 115 20.68 -3.64 15.72
N ASP A 116 20.03 -3.00 14.74
CA ASP A 116 18.73 -2.35 14.88
C ASP A 116 17.78 -2.77 13.76
N TRP A 117 16.53 -2.98 14.09
CA TRP A 117 15.52 -3.41 13.13
C TRP A 117 14.10 -3.05 13.59
N ALA A 118 13.22 -2.87 12.62
CA ALA A 118 11.79 -2.76 12.83
C ALA A 118 11.06 -3.73 11.92
N LEU A 119 10.00 -4.36 12.42
CA LEU A 119 9.12 -5.26 11.67
C LEU A 119 7.66 -4.91 11.91
N GLY A 120 6.84 -5.13 10.91
CA GLY A 120 5.39 -5.04 10.97
C GLY A 120 4.75 -6.10 10.08
N GLU A 121 3.52 -6.47 10.36
CA GLU A 121 2.80 -7.47 9.58
C GLU A 121 1.33 -7.07 9.44
N ASP A 122 0.80 -7.17 8.22
CA ASP A 122 -0.63 -7.13 7.95
C ASP A 122 -1.05 -8.46 7.33
N ILE A 123 -2.14 -9.06 7.84
CA ILE A 123 -2.71 -10.29 7.30
C ILE A 123 -4.16 -10.08 6.88
N GLY A 124 -4.58 -10.74 5.82
CA GLY A 124 -5.94 -10.63 5.30
C GLY A 124 -6.29 -11.82 4.41
N TRP A 125 -7.56 -12.09 4.24
CA TRP A 125 -8.05 -13.07 3.28
C TRP A 125 -9.36 -12.60 2.64
N GLY A 126 -9.72 -13.19 1.52
CA GLY A 126 -10.98 -12.92 0.85
C GLY A 126 -11.34 -13.99 -0.17
N THR A 127 -12.61 -14.07 -0.52
CA THR A 127 -13.13 -14.97 -1.55
C THR A 127 -13.68 -14.18 -2.73
N GLY A 128 -13.68 -14.77 -3.92
CA GLY A 128 -14.20 -14.12 -5.13
C GLY A 128 -13.62 -12.71 -5.35
N SER A 129 -14.46 -11.71 -5.52
CA SER A 129 -14.05 -10.32 -5.74
C SER A 129 -13.37 -9.67 -4.52
N ALA A 130 -13.60 -10.21 -3.31
CA ALA A 130 -12.91 -9.75 -2.10
C ALA A 130 -11.43 -10.20 -2.07
N SER A 131 -11.02 -11.19 -2.89
CA SER A 131 -9.64 -11.65 -3.01
C SER A 131 -8.81 -10.87 -4.04
N THR A 132 -9.31 -9.75 -4.57
CA THR A 132 -8.50 -8.91 -5.46
C THR A 132 -7.50 -8.06 -4.66
N PRO A 133 -6.30 -7.75 -5.19
CA PRO A 133 -5.36 -6.85 -4.52
C PRO A 133 -5.98 -5.52 -4.11
N ALA A 134 -6.85 -4.93 -4.95
CA ALA A 134 -7.53 -3.68 -4.63
C ALA A 134 -8.52 -3.82 -3.47
N SER A 135 -9.23 -4.95 -3.36
CA SER A 135 -10.19 -5.19 -2.28
C SER A 135 -9.48 -5.42 -0.94
N ILE A 136 -8.45 -6.24 -0.93
CA ILE A 136 -7.61 -6.49 0.26
C ILE A 136 -6.92 -5.20 0.73
N PHE A 137 -6.28 -4.48 -0.18
CA PHE A 137 -5.65 -3.20 0.16
C PHE A 137 -6.65 -2.20 0.73
N ARG A 138 -7.84 -2.10 0.15
CA ARG A 138 -8.91 -1.24 0.68
C ARG A 138 -9.32 -1.67 2.08
N ALA A 139 -9.47 -2.96 2.34
CA ALA A 139 -9.80 -3.48 3.67
C ALA A 139 -8.72 -3.09 4.69
N PHE A 140 -7.44 -3.24 4.36
CA PHE A 140 -6.34 -2.77 5.22
C PHE A 140 -6.42 -1.27 5.51
N MET A 141 -6.66 -0.44 4.49
CA MET A 141 -6.73 1.01 4.66
C MET A 141 -7.95 1.48 5.47
N HIS A 142 -9.04 0.71 5.51
CA HIS A 142 -10.20 0.99 6.37
C HIS A 142 -10.04 0.49 7.82
N SER A 143 -9.01 -0.29 8.09
CA SER A 143 -8.68 -0.78 9.43
C SER A 143 -7.58 0.09 10.04
N PRO A 144 -7.84 0.85 11.12
CA PRO A 144 -6.84 1.72 11.73
C PRO A 144 -5.54 1.03 12.13
N PRO A 145 -5.53 -0.22 12.66
CA PRO A 145 -4.28 -0.94 12.94
C PRO A 145 -3.45 -1.20 11.68
N HIS A 146 -4.05 -1.79 10.64
CA HIS A 146 -3.33 -2.11 9.39
C HIS A 146 -2.84 -0.84 8.67
N ARG A 147 -3.71 0.17 8.58
CA ARG A 147 -3.34 1.46 7.99
C ARG A 147 -2.11 2.08 8.67
N ARG A 148 -1.98 1.93 9.97
CA ARG A 148 -0.84 2.44 10.75
C ARG A 148 0.45 1.72 10.34
N VAL A 149 0.41 0.41 10.16
CA VAL A 149 1.56 -0.38 9.68
C VAL A 149 1.96 0.06 8.27
N ILE A 150 1.00 0.12 7.32
CA ILE A 150 1.26 0.54 5.93
C ILE A 150 1.91 1.94 5.86
N LEU A 151 1.50 2.86 6.74
CA LEU A 151 1.96 4.25 6.73
C LEU A 151 3.10 4.53 7.72
N ASP A 152 3.67 3.51 8.33
CA ASP A 152 4.81 3.71 9.22
C ASP A 152 6.03 4.17 8.43
N ARG A 153 6.63 5.30 8.90
CA ARG A 153 7.77 5.94 8.25
C ARG A 153 9.08 5.21 8.42
N GLU A 154 9.14 4.32 9.38
CA GLU A 154 10.34 3.56 9.73
C GLU A 154 10.66 2.51 8.68
N PHE A 155 9.66 1.85 8.13
CA PHE A 155 9.85 0.77 7.16
C PHE A 155 10.48 1.24 5.84
N ARG A 156 11.34 0.37 5.29
CA ARG A 156 12.07 0.58 4.04
C ARG A 156 11.82 -0.52 3.02
N GLN A 157 11.37 -1.67 3.47
CA GLN A 157 11.18 -2.86 2.64
C GLN A 157 9.82 -3.51 2.93
N ILE A 158 9.33 -4.24 1.94
CA ILE A 158 8.10 -5.01 2.03
C ILE A 158 8.29 -6.37 1.39
N GLY A 159 7.77 -7.40 2.04
CA GLY A 159 7.46 -8.70 1.48
C GLY A 159 5.96 -8.88 1.34
N VAL A 160 5.54 -9.54 0.28
CA VAL A 160 4.13 -9.88 0.07
C VAL A 160 4.04 -11.38 -0.18
N GLY A 161 3.33 -12.08 0.68
CA GLY A 161 2.96 -13.49 0.55
C GLY A 161 1.52 -13.66 0.11
N VAL A 162 1.28 -14.63 -0.76
CA VAL A 162 -0.06 -14.95 -1.27
C VAL A 162 -0.22 -16.46 -1.34
N ALA A 163 -1.17 -17.01 -0.60
CA ALA A 163 -1.55 -18.41 -0.69
C ALA A 163 -2.93 -18.56 -1.33
N GLN A 164 -3.07 -19.50 -2.24
CA GLN A 164 -4.39 -19.91 -2.75
C GLN A 164 -5.17 -20.61 -1.64
N GLY A 165 -6.43 -20.21 -1.47
CA GLY A 165 -7.28 -20.70 -0.39
C GLY A 165 -7.45 -19.68 0.74
N VAL A 166 -8.34 -20.03 1.65
CA VAL A 166 -8.67 -19.19 2.82
C VAL A 166 -8.49 -20.00 4.11
N PRO A 167 -8.16 -19.32 5.24
CA PRO A 167 -7.81 -19.99 6.49
C PRO A 167 -9.06 -20.44 7.30
N VAL A 168 -10.22 -20.55 6.64
CA VAL A 168 -11.50 -20.90 7.25
C VAL A 168 -12.15 -22.01 6.43
N ALA A 169 -12.44 -23.14 7.06
CA ALA A 169 -13.07 -24.28 6.40
C ALA A 169 -14.46 -23.92 5.86
N GLY A 170 -14.84 -24.53 4.70
CA GLY A 170 -16.16 -24.36 4.10
C GLY A 170 -16.38 -23.05 3.35
N GLN A 171 -15.39 -22.18 3.24
CA GLN A 171 -15.44 -20.98 2.40
C GLN A 171 -15.08 -21.32 0.95
N GLY A 172 -15.62 -20.56 0.00
CA GLY A 172 -15.33 -20.72 -1.42
C GLY A 172 -13.88 -20.41 -1.82
N ALA A 173 -13.60 -20.50 -3.12
CA ALA A 173 -12.29 -20.17 -3.66
C ALA A 173 -11.87 -18.74 -3.31
N GLY A 174 -10.65 -18.58 -2.81
CA GLY A 174 -10.13 -17.30 -2.36
C GLY A 174 -8.61 -17.30 -2.24
N ALA A 175 -8.10 -16.29 -1.56
CA ALA A 175 -6.67 -16.19 -1.27
C ALA A 175 -6.43 -15.57 0.10
N THR A 176 -5.31 -15.95 0.70
CA THR A 176 -4.78 -15.41 1.96
C THR A 176 -3.51 -14.61 1.67
N PHE A 177 -3.41 -13.45 2.30
CA PHE A 177 -2.36 -12.47 2.05
C PHE A 177 -1.64 -12.16 3.34
N VAL A 178 -0.33 -12.02 3.24
CA VAL A 178 0.56 -11.51 4.30
C VAL A 178 1.43 -10.41 3.70
N LEU A 179 1.49 -9.27 4.36
CA LEU A 179 2.40 -8.18 4.05
C LEU A 179 3.36 -8.02 5.22
N ASP A 180 4.61 -8.41 5.03
CA ASP A 180 5.68 -8.20 6.01
C ASP A 180 6.44 -6.91 5.67
N PHE A 181 6.55 -6.02 6.63
CA PHE A 181 7.26 -4.75 6.52
C PHE A 181 8.54 -4.83 7.33
N GLY A 182 9.61 -4.23 6.82
CA GLY A 182 10.88 -4.29 7.52
C GLY A 182 11.80 -3.09 7.28
N GLN A 183 12.66 -2.90 8.26
CA GLN A 183 13.85 -2.06 8.24
C GLN A 183 14.96 -2.79 8.99
N VAL A 184 16.16 -2.79 8.44
CA VAL A 184 17.41 -3.22 9.09
C VAL A 184 18.49 -2.18 8.82
N ASP A 185 19.38 -1.93 9.79
CA ASP A 185 20.56 -1.04 9.66
C ASP A 185 21.69 -1.70 8.88
#